data_5fde4a8549f772569e18ea6471f70613
#
_entry.id   5fde4a8549f772569e18ea6471f70613
#
_cell.length_a   1.000
_cell.length_b   1.000
_cell.length_c   1.000
_cell.angle_alpha   90.00
_cell.angle_beta   90.00
_cell.angle_gamma   90.00
#
_symmetry.space_group_name_H-M   'P 1'
#
loop_
_entity.id
_entity.type
_entity.pdbx_description
1 polymer ?
#
loop_
_entity_poly.entity_id
_entity_poly.type
_entity_poly.pdbx_seq_one_letter_code
_entity_poly.pdbx_strand_id
1 'polypeptide(L)'
;MNILIPVDDNNYDEAKITLLDDLKYWVLIEFFEGKIIKSEFYQKRDEITEWVDVVVVKNDKEYIWPFMEEGIAVLVAPHQMYVEDVMEAYLFKELHDLNLNI
;
A
#
# COMPACT_ATOMS: atom_id res chain seq x y z
N MET A 1 9.97 -8.13 1.64
CA MET A 1 9.50 -6.87 1.03
C MET A 1 8.32 -6.33 1.85
N ASN A 2 8.34 -5.05 2.13
CA ASN A 2 7.31 -4.40 2.93
C ASN A 2 6.45 -3.50 2.05
N ILE A 3 5.14 -3.76 2.08
CA ILE A 3 4.17 -3.07 1.24
C ILE A 3 3.21 -2.29 2.13
N LEU A 4 3.05 -1.01 1.85
CA LEU A 4 2.22 -0.10 2.65
C LEU A 4 0.95 0.25 1.90
N ILE A 5 -0.20 0.14 2.57
CA ILE A 5 -1.51 0.41 1.96
C ILE A 5 -2.33 1.29 2.89
N PRO A 6 -2.88 2.43 2.40
CA PRO A 6 -3.79 3.26 3.20
C PRO A 6 -5.16 2.61 3.25
N VAL A 7 -5.72 2.46 4.45
CA VAL A 7 -6.98 1.72 4.64
C VAL A 7 -7.93 2.46 5.60
N ASP A 8 -9.18 2.02 5.61
CA ASP A 8 -10.24 2.63 6.40
C ASP A 8 -10.55 1.90 7.71
N ASP A 9 -9.89 0.79 7.99
CA ASP A 9 -10.18 -0.03 9.16
C ASP A 9 -8.89 -0.72 9.60
N ASN A 10 -8.86 -1.16 10.85
CA ASN A 10 -7.73 -1.89 11.40
C ASN A 10 -7.98 -3.40 11.54
N ASN A 11 -8.99 -3.91 10.85
CA ASN A 11 -9.26 -5.33 10.76
C ASN A 11 -8.88 -5.79 9.36
N TYR A 12 -7.94 -6.72 9.25
CA TYR A 12 -7.40 -7.16 7.97
C TYR A 12 -8.49 -7.60 6.99
N ASP A 13 -9.48 -8.34 7.46
CA ASP A 13 -10.51 -8.90 6.58
C ASP A 13 -11.52 -7.86 6.10
N GLU A 14 -11.66 -6.76 6.81
CA GLU A 14 -12.64 -5.71 6.50
C GLU A 14 -12.03 -4.44 5.94
N ALA A 15 -10.73 -4.26 6.11
CA ALA A 15 -10.06 -3.04 5.68
C ALA A 15 -10.11 -2.89 4.16
N LYS A 16 -10.46 -1.69 3.72
CA LYS A 16 -10.50 -1.34 2.30
C LYS A 16 -9.49 -0.26 2.02
N ILE A 17 -8.85 -0.32 0.85
CA ILE A 17 -7.95 0.74 0.42
C ILE A 17 -8.72 2.04 0.27
N THR A 18 -8.11 3.14 0.72
CA THR A 18 -8.69 4.48 0.65
C THR A 18 -7.79 5.42 -0.12
N LEU A 19 -8.33 6.60 -0.42
CA LEU A 19 -7.48 7.72 -0.86
C LEU A 19 -6.56 8.10 0.31
N LEU A 20 -5.40 8.64 0.00
CA LEU A 20 -4.44 9.08 1.02
C LEU A 20 -5.08 10.11 1.97
N ASP A 21 -5.93 10.99 1.44
CA ASP A 21 -6.58 12.02 2.24
C ASP A 21 -7.65 11.46 3.18
N ASP A 22 -8.10 10.24 2.96
CA ASP A 22 -9.19 9.63 3.73
C ASP A 22 -8.73 8.49 4.62
N LEU A 23 -7.45 8.18 4.64
CA LEU A 23 -6.96 7.03 5.38
C LEU A 23 -7.20 7.18 6.89
N LYS A 24 -7.51 6.08 7.53
CA LYS A 24 -7.64 6.01 8.99
C LYS A 24 -6.48 5.22 9.58
N TYR A 25 -5.96 4.29 8.81
CA TYR A 25 -4.82 3.46 9.22
C TYR A 25 -3.94 3.19 8.02
N TRP A 26 -2.69 2.86 8.31
CA TRP A 26 -1.77 2.27 7.37
C TRP A 26 -1.67 0.79 7.70
N VAL A 27 -1.78 -0.09 6.72
CA VAL A 27 -1.41 -1.48 6.94
C VAL A 27 -0.07 -1.73 6.27
N LEU A 28 0.85 -2.32 7.03
CA LEU A 28 2.15 -2.71 6.53
C LEU A 28 2.16 -4.22 6.37
N ILE A 29 2.35 -4.67 5.13
CA ILE A 29 2.35 -6.08 4.78
C ILE A 29 3.79 -6.52 4.53
N GLU A 30 4.26 -7.49 5.32
CA GLU A 30 5.54 -8.12 5.02
C GLU A 30 5.28 -9.30 4.09
N PHE A 31 5.86 -9.24 2.90
CA PHE A 31 5.61 -10.18 1.81
C PHE A 31 6.92 -10.85 1.41
N PHE A 32 6.94 -12.19 1.38
CA PHE A 32 8.15 -12.92 1.06
C PHE A 32 7.82 -14.23 0.33
N GLU A 33 8.48 -14.43 -0.81
CA GLU A 33 8.32 -15.64 -1.64
C GLU A 33 6.86 -15.96 -1.96
N GLY A 34 6.10 -14.92 -2.34
CA GLY A 34 4.72 -15.09 -2.75
C GLY A 34 3.73 -15.24 -1.60
N LYS A 35 4.15 -15.01 -0.36
CA LYS A 35 3.30 -15.19 0.81
C LYS A 35 3.32 -13.96 1.71
N ILE A 36 2.19 -13.70 2.34
CA ILE A 36 2.09 -12.68 3.38
C ILE A 36 2.59 -13.31 4.67
N ILE A 37 3.68 -12.76 5.20
CA ILE A 37 4.29 -13.25 6.44
C ILE A 37 3.64 -12.59 7.65
N LYS A 38 3.29 -11.29 7.51
CA LYS A 38 2.84 -10.50 8.64
C LYS A 38 2.09 -9.29 8.15
N SER A 39 1.10 -8.83 8.91
CA SER A 39 0.42 -7.56 8.65
C SER A 39 0.26 -6.81 9.97
N GLU A 40 0.57 -5.51 9.96
CA GLU A 40 0.43 -4.65 11.12
C GLU A 40 -0.24 -3.35 10.73
N PHE A 41 -1.05 -2.81 11.64
CA PHE A 41 -1.77 -1.56 11.40
C PHE A 41 -1.18 -0.43 12.23
N TYR A 42 -1.08 0.75 11.62
CA TYR A 42 -0.55 1.95 12.26
C TYR A 42 -1.47 3.13 11.96
N GLN A 43 -1.63 4.03 12.90
CA GLN A 43 -2.43 5.24 12.68
C GLN A 43 -1.63 6.34 11.98
N LYS A 44 -0.33 6.37 12.18
CA LYS A 44 0.52 7.41 11.61
C LYS A 44 1.70 6.82 10.88
N ARG A 45 2.08 7.45 9.79
CA ARG A 45 3.21 7.03 8.96
C ARG A 45 4.52 6.98 9.78
N ASP A 46 4.72 7.94 10.69
CA ASP A 46 5.96 8.02 11.46
C ASP A 46 6.08 6.97 12.57
N GLU A 47 5.03 6.21 12.84
CA GLU A 47 5.11 5.08 13.76
C GLU A 47 5.77 3.85 13.12
N ILE A 48 5.90 3.86 11.80
CA ILE A 48 6.47 2.73 11.06
C ILE A 48 7.97 2.90 11.01
N THR A 49 8.69 1.97 11.65
CA THR A 49 10.15 2.00 11.71
C THR A 49 10.80 1.09 10.68
N GLU A 50 10.05 0.15 10.12
CA GLU A 50 10.56 -0.76 9.11
C GLU A 50 10.76 -0.02 7.79
N TRP A 51 11.67 -0.54 6.96
CA TRP A 51 11.85 -0.03 5.62
C TRP A 51 10.62 -0.36 4.77
N VAL A 52 10.11 0.62 4.04
CA VAL A 52 8.97 0.43 3.14
C VAL A 52 9.49 0.38 1.71
N ASP A 53 9.20 -0.71 1.01
CA ASP A 53 9.65 -0.90 -0.38
C ASP A 53 8.63 -0.37 -1.38
N VAL A 54 7.35 -0.55 -1.09
CA VAL A 54 6.26 -0.22 -2.00
C VAL A 54 5.11 0.40 -1.23
N VAL A 55 4.50 1.44 -1.80
CA VAL A 55 3.22 1.96 -1.33
C VAL A 55 2.19 1.76 -2.44
N VAL A 56 1.00 1.30 -2.08
CA VAL A 56 -0.09 1.15 -3.03
C VAL A 56 -1.12 2.23 -2.77
N VAL A 57 -1.44 3.02 -3.80
CA VAL A 57 -2.43 4.09 -3.70
C VAL A 57 -3.63 3.77 -4.57
N LYS A 58 -4.74 4.45 -4.33
CA LYS A 58 -6.00 4.12 -4.98
C LYS A 58 -6.10 4.69 -6.40
N ASN A 59 -5.52 5.85 -6.66
CA ASN A 59 -5.51 6.40 -8.01
C ASN A 59 -4.23 7.17 -8.29
N ASP A 60 -4.02 7.54 -9.55
CA ASP A 60 -2.78 8.15 -10.02
C ASP A 60 -2.71 9.67 -9.81
N LYS A 61 -3.75 10.26 -9.23
CA LYS A 61 -3.80 11.72 -9.01
C LYS A 61 -3.54 12.11 -7.56
N GLU A 62 -3.22 11.14 -6.72
CA GLU A 62 -2.95 11.43 -5.32
C GLU A 62 -1.55 12.01 -5.13
N TYR A 63 -1.34 12.68 -4.02
CA TYR A 63 -0.07 13.32 -3.73
C TYR A 63 0.96 12.28 -3.28
N ILE A 64 1.77 11.82 -4.20
CA ILE A 64 2.70 10.72 -3.97
C ILE A 64 4.17 11.15 -3.83
N TRP A 65 4.45 12.44 -4.00
CA TRP A 65 5.81 12.97 -3.95
C TRP A 65 6.63 12.53 -2.73
N PRO A 66 6.06 12.57 -1.50
CA PRO A 66 6.85 12.17 -0.33
C PRO A 66 7.38 10.75 -0.42
N PHE A 67 6.60 9.83 -1.00
CA PHE A 67 7.02 8.45 -1.15
C PHE A 67 8.13 8.32 -2.18
N MET A 68 8.02 9.04 -3.28
CA MET A 68 9.04 9.03 -4.32
C MET A 68 10.36 9.62 -3.80
N GLU A 69 10.29 10.64 -2.98
CA GLU A 69 11.48 11.24 -2.37
C GLU A 69 12.17 10.28 -1.41
N GLU A 70 11.43 9.40 -0.77
CA GLU A 70 11.99 8.37 0.10
C GLU A 70 12.51 7.16 -0.67
N GLY A 71 12.38 7.14 -1.99
CA GLY A 71 12.79 6.00 -2.79
C GLY A 71 11.82 4.83 -2.77
N ILE A 72 10.57 5.07 -2.37
CA ILE A 72 9.53 4.05 -2.30
C ILE A 72 8.84 3.94 -3.66
N ALA A 73 8.70 2.71 -4.17
CA ALA A 73 7.97 2.49 -5.40
C ALA A 73 6.47 2.72 -5.17
N VAL A 74 5.80 3.39 -6.10
CA VAL A 74 4.37 3.69 -5.99
C VAL A 74 3.60 2.90 -7.02
N LEU A 75 2.64 2.09 -6.55
CA LEU A 75 1.75 1.32 -7.42
C LEU A 75 0.32 1.81 -7.22
N VAL A 76 -0.50 1.67 -8.27
CA VAL A 76 -1.90 2.09 -8.24
C VAL A 76 -2.81 0.89 -8.32
N ALA A 77 -3.78 0.83 -7.40
CA ALA A 77 -4.82 -0.19 -7.38
C ALA A 77 -6.18 0.47 -7.62
N PRO A 78 -6.56 0.72 -8.88
CA PRO A 78 -7.76 1.52 -9.16
C PRO A 78 -9.07 0.77 -8.98
N HIS A 79 -9.05 -0.56 -9.02
CA HIS A 79 -10.26 -1.38 -8.98
C HIS A 79 -10.39 -2.26 -7.75
N GLN A 80 -9.31 -2.49 -7.05
CA GLN A 80 -9.30 -3.35 -5.88
C GLN A 80 -9.92 -2.62 -4.68
N MET A 81 -10.55 -3.37 -3.78
CA MET A 81 -11.18 -2.80 -2.60
C MET A 81 -10.52 -3.27 -1.31
N TYR A 82 -10.52 -4.56 -1.07
CA TYR A 82 -9.97 -5.13 0.16
C TYR A 82 -8.47 -5.33 0.07
N VAL A 83 -7.82 -5.43 1.22
CA VAL A 83 -6.37 -5.65 1.26
C VAL A 83 -5.99 -6.92 0.50
N GLU A 84 -6.78 -7.99 0.65
CA GLU A 84 -6.53 -9.22 -0.10
C GLU A 84 -6.58 -9.02 -1.61
N ASP A 85 -7.53 -8.22 -2.08
CA ASP A 85 -7.64 -7.92 -3.52
C ASP A 85 -6.41 -7.19 -4.02
N VAL A 86 -5.92 -6.24 -3.21
CA VAL A 86 -4.72 -5.48 -3.56
C VAL A 86 -3.51 -6.40 -3.60
N MET A 87 -3.37 -7.26 -2.61
CA MET A 87 -2.22 -8.17 -2.54
C MET A 87 -2.26 -9.22 -3.66
N GLU A 88 -3.44 -9.70 -4.02
CA GLU A 88 -3.59 -10.62 -5.14
C GLU A 88 -3.18 -9.93 -6.45
N ALA A 89 -3.64 -8.71 -6.66
CA ALA A 89 -3.27 -7.94 -7.85
C ALA A 89 -1.76 -7.66 -7.88
N TYR A 90 -1.17 -7.39 -6.72
CA TYR A 90 0.27 -7.20 -6.63
C TYR A 90 1.02 -8.48 -7.05
N LEU A 91 0.59 -9.63 -6.53
CA LEU A 91 1.22 -10.91 -6.82
C LEU A 91 1.16 -11.24 -8.32
N PHE A 92 0.04 -10.95 -8.96
CA PHE A 92 -0.15 -11.22 -10.39
C PHE A 92 0.29 -10.06 -11.29
N LYS A 93 0.94 -9.05 -10.72
CA LYS A 93 1.49 -7.89 -11.46
C LYS A 93 0.43 -7.11 -12.23
N GLU A 94 -0.74 -6.98 -11.63
CA GLU A 94 -1.87 -6.25 -12.23
C GLU A 94 -1.96 -4.80 -11.78
N LEU A 95 -1.13 -4.36 -10.84
CA LEU A 95 -1.13 -2.98 -10.39
C LEU A 95 -0.30 -2.10 -11.33
N HIS A 96 -0.67 -0.83 -11.44
CA HIS A 96 0.01 0.12 -12.31
C HIS A 96 1.18 0.78 -11.60
N ASP A 97 2.31 0.89 -12.27
CA ASP A 97 3.52 1.50 -11.70
C ASP A 97 3.63 2.96 -12.11
N LEU A 98 3.55 3.86 -11.14
CA LEU A 98 3.66 5.30 -11.38
C LEU A 98 5.09 5.77 -11.56
N ASN A 99 6.07 4.97 -11.21
CA ASN A 99 7.49 5.36 -11.29
C ASN A 99 8.05 5.31 -12.71
N LEU A 100 7.29 4.76 -13.65
CA LEU A 100 7.75 4.57 -15.03
C LEU A 100 7.72 5.82 -15.89
N ASN A 101 7.06 6.88 -15.45
CA ASN A 101 6.82 8.07 -16.29
C ASN A 101 7.77 9.23 -16.00
N ILE A 102 8.94 8.93 -15.59
CA ILE A 102 9.92 9.95 -15.25
C ILE A 102 10.87 10.20 -16.40
#